data_30bbbceb773352cca8ad429067146c41
#
_entry.id   30bbbceb773352cca8ad429067146c41
#
_cell.length_a   1.000
_cell.length_b   1.000
_cell.length_c   1.000
_cell.angle_alpha   90.00
_cell.angle_beta   90.00
_cell.angle_gamma   90.00
#
_symmetry.space_group_name_H-M   'P 1'
#
loop_
_entity.id
_entity.type
_entity.pdbx_description
1 polymer ?
#
loop_
_entity_poly.entity_id
_entity_poly.type
_entity_poly.pdbx_seq_one_letter_code
_entity_poly.pdbx_strand_id
1 'polypeptide(L)'
;MADSFNTLDEVKRVEVATTAVVEKVNFGHGLRLRGPAEFTSGGIFVEHPGTLDVETNVSVVVQEFSIKDLEHFTGIKAHTIRAWEQRYGLLNPRRTSTNIRYYTSEDLKLLLNVSLLNQNGHKISRIAAMGESEMGEALRALETVADREDHWMGMLKISMLNFDEQLFRSVSKTFEEQSGFSDLLMRLYLPFMGQIGMLWLTNAICPAHEHFVSNLIRQRLFRAIDELRTVDASYGGTVFALFLPEREIHDISLLMVHYLLRSSGYRSLFLGQSVPLEDLTQLDAQFPNLHCVAYCTTYPAENGVEDYFNRVARESSNTSLHFHFSGRVFSGVDNPSERIACYGDGQSLLTALLNL
;
A
#
# COMPACT_ATOMS: atom_id res chain seq x y z
N MET A 1 -32.82 -45.23 -29.24
CA MET A 1 -33.46 -45.20 -27.93
C MET A 1 -32.86 -44.05 -27.20
N ALA A 2 -33.65 -43.05 -26.95
CA ALA A 2 -33.31 -41.82 -26.34
C ALA A 2 -33.17 -42.02 -24.83
N ASP A 3 -32.20 -41.35 -24.22
CA ASP A 3 -32.33 -40.88 -22.86
C ASP A 3 -31.62 -39.55 -22.73
N SER A 4 -32.47 -38.56 -22.53
CA SER A 4 -32.17 -37.14 -22.34
C SER A 4 -31.68 -36.93 -20.93
N PHE A 5 -30.49 -36.37 -20.78
CA PHE A 5 -30.01 -35.87 -19.51
C PHE A 5 -30.60 -34.49 -19.24
N ASN A 6 -31.36 -34.43 -18.17
CA ASN A 6 -31.98 -33.23 -17.62
C ASN A 6 -30.97 -32.56 -16.68
N THR A 7 -30.25 -31.52 -17.18
CA THR A 7 -29.18 -30.82 -16.47
C THR A 7 -29.60 -29.49 -15.84
N LEU A 8 -30.88 -29.35 -15.46
CA LEU A 8 -31.41 -28.08 -14.97
C LEU A 8 -31.71 -28.02 -13.45
N ASP A 9 -31.48 -29.10 -12.70
CA ASP A 9 -31.89 -29.17 -11.29
C ASP A 9 -30.72 -29.20 -10.25
N GLU A 10 -29.47 -29.18 -10.67
CA GLU A 10 -28.32 -29.13 -9.75
C GLU A 10 -27.72 -27.75 -9.48
N VAL A 11 -28.22 -26.67 -10.09
CA VAL A 11 -27.70 -25.31 -9.89
C VAL A 11 -28.38 -24.58 -8.70
N LYS A 12 -29.32 -25.18 -8.02
CA LYS A 12 -30.14 -24.53 -6.97
C LYS A 12 -29.75 -24.85 -5.52
N ARG A 13 -28.54 -25.30 -5.22
CA ARG A 13 -28.09 -25.47 -3.82
C ARG A 13 -26.62 -25.08 -3.60
N VAL A 14 -26.29 -23.84 -3.87
CA VAL A 14 -25.18 -23.18 -3.19
C VAL A 14 -25.77 -21.92 -2.55
N GLU A 15 -26.39 -22.10 -1.40
CA GLU A 15 -26.60 -20.99 -0.47
C GLU A 15 -25.23 -20.58 0.11
N VAL A 16 -24.63 -19.56 -0.49
CA VAL A 16 -23.52 -18.85 0.13
C VAL A 16 -24.12 -18.05 1.28
N ALA A 17 -23.92 -18.54 2.48
CA ALA A 17 -24.15 -17.77 3.68
C ALA A 17 -23.14 -16.60 3.72
N THR A 18 -23.52 -15.49 3.11
CA THR A 18 -22.78 -14.23 3.24
C THR A 18 -23.11 -13.66 4.60
N THR A 19 -22.33 -14.02 5.63
CA THR A 19 -22.36 -13.34 6.91
C THR A 19 -21.73 -11.97 6.68
N ALA A 20 -22.56 -10.96 6.44
CA ALA A 20 -22.15 -9.57 6.43
C ALA A 20 -21.75 -9.20 7.86
N VAL A 21 -20.45 -9.13 8.12
CA VAL A 21 -19.90 -8.42 9.30
C VAL A 21 -20.06 -6.93 9.02
N VAL A 22 -21.15 -6.37 9.51
CA VAL A 22 -21.33 -4.92 9.57
C VAL A 22 -20.48 -4.41 10.73
N GLU A 23 -19.27 -3.97 10.46
CA GLU A 23 -18.52 -3.16 11.42
C GLU A 23 -19.29 -1.88 11.72
N LYS A 24 -19.54 -1.65 13.00
CA LYS A 24 -20.18 -0.44 13.51
C LYS A 24 -19.29 0.77 13.24
N VAL A 25 -19.56 1.49 12.17
CA VAL A 25 -19.10 2.87 12.04
C VAL A 25 -20.01 3.72 12.93
N ASN A 26 -19.43 4.30 13.97
CA ASN A 26 -20.10 5.14 14.94
C ASN A 26 -20.41 6.50 14.32
N PHE A 27 -21.56 6.64 13.64
CA PHE A 27 -22.13 7.94 13.31
C PHE A 27 -22.97 8.42 14.50
N GLY A 28 -22.43 9.35 15.25
CA GLY A 28 -23.21 10.13 16.22
C GLY A 28 -24.24 10.97 15.45
N HIS A 29 -25.48 10.58 15.52
CA HIS A 29 -26.76 11.27 15.58
C HIS A 29 -27.85 10.36 14.98
N GLY A 30 -28.87 10.14 15.78
CA GLY A 30 -29.86 9.09 15.64
C GLY A 30 -30.72 9.14 14.38
N LEU A 31 -30.78 8.01 13.70
CA LEU A 31 -31.89 7.65 12.83
C LEU A 31 -32.57 6.43 13.45
N ARG A 32 -33.78 6.61 14.02
CA ARG A 32 -34.64 5.50 14.43
C ARG A 32 -35.37 4.97 13.19
N LEU A 33 -34.99 3.80 12.71
CA LEU A 33 -35.83 3.03 11.78
C LEU A 33 -36.86 2.25 12.60
N ARG A 34 -38.14 2.49 12.36
CA ARG A 34 -39.26 1.69 12.88
C ARG A 34 -39.74 0.76 11.78
N GLY A 35 -39.81 -0.53 12.09
CA GLY A 35 -40.63 -1.53 11.42
C GLY A 35 -39.87 -2.58 10.59
N PRO A 36 -40.30 -3.84 10.66
CA PRO A 36 -39.73 -4.90 9.84
C PRO A 36 -40.23 -4.80 8.40
N ALA A 37 -39.32 -4.90 7.41
CA ALA A 37 -39.66 -5.02 6.01
C ALA A 37 -39.79 -6.50 5.67
N GLU A 38 -40.99 -6.94 5.27
CA GLU A 38 -41.21 -8.24 4.65
C GLU A 38 -40.82 -8.15 3.16
N PHE A 39 -39.95 -9.03 2.73
CA PHE A 39 -39.62 -9.20 1.32
C PHE A 39 -40.55 -10.17 0.67
N THR A 40 -41.38 -9.69 -0.28
CA THR A 40 -42.11 -10.56 -1.24
C THR A 40 -41.50 -10.41 -2.61
N SER A 41 -41.36 -11.56 -3.30
CA SER A 41 -40.82 -11.66 -4.65
C SER A 41 -41.79 -11.06 -5.68
N GLY A 42 -41.61 -9.82 -6.01
CA GLY A 42 -42.32 -9.11 -7.06
C GLY A 42 -41.76 -7.71 -7.21
N GLY A 43 -41.38 -7.35 -8.44
CA GLY A 43 -40.77 -6.05 -8.72
C GLY A 43 -41.60 -4.89 -8.22
N ILE A 44 -41.03 -4.05 -7.42
CA ILE A 44 -41.66 -2.83 -6.89
C ILE A 44 -41.33 -1.68 -7.84
N PHE A 45 -42.36 -1.24 -8.59
CA PHE A 45 -42.39 0.12 -9.11
C PHE A 45 -42.88 1.01 -7.97
N VAL A 46 -42.04 1.92 -7.51
CA VAL A 46 -42.44 2.98 -6.56
C VAL A 46 -42.63 4.26 -7.35
N GLU A 47 -43.86 4.66 -7.61
CA GLU A 47 -44.19 6.02 -7.96
C GLU A 47 -44.07 6.90 -6.71
N HIS A 48 -43.15 7.84 -6.72
CA HIS A 48 -43.08 8.88 -5.70
C HIS A 48 -43.77 10.16 -6.19
N PRO A 49 -44.82 10.61 -5.51
CA PRO A 49 -45.23 11.99 -5.56
C PRO A 49 -44.59 12.71 -4.36
N GLY A 50 -43.60 13.52 -4.64
CA GLY A 50 -43.03 14.44 -3.62
C GLY A 50 -41.52 14.61 -3.84
N THR A 51 -41.17 15.71 -4.47
CA THR A 51 -39.81 16.27 -4.49
C THR A 51 -39.39 16.54 -3.06
N LEU A 52 -38.60 15.64 -2.47
CA LEU A 52 -37.75 15.98 -1.33
C LEU A 52 -36.51 16.63 -1.91
N ASP A 53 -36.48 17.96 -1.86
CA ASP A 53 -35.24 18.72 -1.99
C ASP A 53 -34.35 18.36 -0.80
N VAL A 54 -33.64 17.24 -0.90
CA VAL A 54 -32.50 16.96 -0.04
C VAL A 54 -31.36 17.77 -0.63
N GLU A 55 -31.18 19.00 -0.14
CA GLU A 55 -29.88 19.66 -0.22
C GLU A 55 -28.89 18.76 0.50
N THR A 56 -28.34 17.77 -0.21
CA THR A 56 -27.14 17.05 0.22
C THR A 56 -26.01 18.06 0.17
N ASN A 57 -25.80 18.73 1.28
CA ASN A 57 -24.58 19.48 1.55
C ASN A 57 -23.46 18.42 1.65
N VAL A 58 -23.03 17.91 0.49
CA VAL A 58 -21.78 17.16 0.37
C VAL A 58 -20.69 18.18 0.61
N SER A 59 -20.29 18.35 1.86
CA SER A 59 -19.06 19.05 2.18
C SER A 59 -17.94 18.27 1.50
N VAL A 60 -17.56 18.72 0.30
CA VAL A 60 -16.32 18.29 -0.35
C VAL A 60 -15.22 18.68 0.64
N VAL A 61 -14.67 17.71 1.34
CA VAL A 61 -13.51 17.93 2.21
C VAL A 61 -12.37 18.30 1.26
N VAL A 62 -12.18 19.59 1.05
CA VAL A 62 -11.02 20.09 0.30
C VAL A 62 -9.81 19.80 1.18
N GLN A 63 -8.98 18.91 0.72
CA GLN A 63 -7.74 18.55 1.42
C GLN A 63 -6.80 19.76 1.41
N GLU A 64 -6.44 20.24 2.60
CA GLU A 64 -5.62 21.44 2.79
C GLU A 64 -4.20 21.04 3.18
N PHE A 65 -3.21 21.59 2.49
CA PHE A 65 -1.79 21.33 2.73
C PHE A 65 -1.11 22.59 3.27
N SER A 66 -0.25 22.42 4.27
CA SER A 66 0.67 23.47 4.70
C SER A 66 1.87 23.57 3.73
N ILE A 67 2.61 24.69 3.80
CA ILE A 67 3.84 24.83 3.00
C ILE A 67 4.92 23.81 3.41
N LYS A 68 4.87 23.29 4.64
CA LYS A 68 5.76 22.22 5.10
C LYS A 68 5.40 20.89 4.44
N ASP A 69 4.12 20.63 4.25
CA ASP A 69 3.67 19.44 3.52
C ASP A 69 4.16 19.51 2.08
N LEU A 70 4.00 20.66 1.40
CA LEU A 70 4.53 20.86 0.05
C LEU A 70 6.06 20.65 -0.02
N GLU A 71 6.83 21.19 0.96
CA GLU A 71 8.27 20.94 1.05
C GLU A 71 8.58 19.45 1.19
N HIS A 72 7.85 18.76 2.06
CA HIS A 72 8.04 17.32 2.30
C HIS A 72 7.74 16.48 1.05
N PHE A 73 6.66 16.81 0.34
CA PHE A 73 6.26 16.08 -0.88
C PHE A 73 7.20 16.26 -2.05
N THR A 74 7.64 17.47 -2.25
CA THR A 74 8.35 17.88 -3.48
C THR A 74 9.86 17.98 -3.31
N GLY A 75 10.34 17.99 -2.06
CA GLY A 75 11.74 18.26 -1.73
C GLY A 75 12.13 19.74 -1.92
N ILE A 76 11.22 20.59 -2.40
CA ILE A 76 11.50 22.02 -2.62
C ILE A 76 11.36 22.77 -1.30
N LYS A 77 12.38 23.50 -0.90
CA LYS A 77 12.36 24.25 0.36
C LYS A 77 11.25 25.30 0.41
N ALA A 78 10.59 25.45 1.56
CA ALA A 78 9.47 26.37 1.75
C ALA A 78 9.77 27.83 1.31
N HIS A 79 11.01 28.29 1.52
CA HIS A 79 11.42 29.61 1.07
C HIS A 79 11.50 29.74 -0.46
N THR A 80 11.90 28.67 -1.15
CA THR A 80 11.93 28.59 -2.62
C THR A 80 10.50 28.59 -3.18
N ILE A 81 9.59 27.83 -2.58
CA ILE A 81 8.18 27.81 -2.95
C ILE A 81 7.60 29.24 -2.87
N ARG A 82 7.84 29.93 -1.74
CA ARG A 82 7.38 31.33 -1.59
C ARG A 82 7.99 32.29 -2.61
N ALA A 83 9.27 32.10 -2.95
CA ALA A 83 9.90 32.91 -4.00
C ALA A 83 9.27 32.67 -5.37
N TRP A 84 8.89 31.43 -5.68
CA TRP A 84 8.20 31.08 -6.93
C TRP A 84 6.75 31.58 -6.98
N GLU A 85 6.03 31.56 -5.85
CA GLU A 85 4.72 32.23 -5.73
C GLU A 85 4.81 33.71 -6.11
N GLN A 86 5.75 34.42 -5.45
CA GLN A 86 5.88 35.87 -5.65
C GLN A 86 6.40 36.27 -7.03
N ARG A 87 7.36 35.50 -7.55
CA ARG A 87 8.06 35.89 -8.78
C ARG A 87 7.37 35.42 -10.05
N TYR A 88 6.70 34.29 -9.99
CA TYR A 88 6.13 33.65 -11.17
C TYR A 88 4.61 33.42 -11.07
N GLY A 89 4.02 33.70 -9.91
CA GLY A 89 2.60 33.40 -9.70
C GLY A 89 2.24 31.92 -9.81
N LEU A 90 3.22 31.03 -9.50
CA LEU A 90 3.13 29.61 -9.74
C LEU A 90 2.02 28.94 -8.93
N LEU A 91 1.79 29.39 -7.71
CA LEU A 91 0.75 28.91 -6.79
C LEU A 91 -0.04 30.11 -6.26
N ASN A 92 -1.31 29.87 -5.95
CA ASN A 92 -2.20 30.86 -5.34
C ASN A 92 -2.73 30.35 -3.99
N PRO A 93 -1.92 30.43 -2.91
CA PRO A 93 -2.32 29.92 -1.62
C PRO A 93 -3.57 30.61 -1.10
N ARG A 94 -4.49 29.84 -0.57
CA ARG A 94 -5.62 30.35 0.19
C ARG A 94 -5.16 30.70 1.61
N ARG A 95 -6.00 31.38 2.38
CA ARG A 95 -5.70 31.76 3.75
C ARG A 95 -6.84 31.36 4.68
N THR A 96 -6.49 30.86 5.84
CA THR A 96 -7.42 30.62 6.93
C THR A 96 -7.92 31.94 7.52
N SER A 97 -8.95 31.90 8.35
CA SER A 97 -9.43 33.04 9.14
C SER A 97 -8.34 33.66 10.03
N THR A 98 -7.33 32.86 10.42
CA THR A 98 -6.14 33.30 11.17
C THR A 98 -4.96 33.72 10.29
N ASN A 99 -5.22 33.93 8.98
CA ASN A 99 -4.23 34.39 8.00
C ASN A 99 -3.07 33.40 7.69
N ILE A 100 -3.24 32.10 8.00
CA ILE A 100 -2.28 31.05 7.67
C ILE A 100 -2.51 30.60 6.23
N ARG A 101 -1.43 30.46 5.43
CA ARG A 101 -1.50 29.93 4.06
C ARG A 101 -1.80 28.44 4.07
N TYR A 102 -2.67 28.01 3.18
CA TYR A 102 -2.88 26.62 2.83
C TYR A 102 -3.02 26.44 1.32
N TYR A 103 -2.75 25.24 0.86
CA TYR A 103 -2.70 24.85 -0.54
C TYR A 103 -3.66 23.70 -0.79
N THR A 104 -4.14 23.57 -2.02
CA THR A 104 -5.05 22.50 -2.43
C THR A 104 -4.30 21.31 -3.00
N SER A 105 -5.03 20.22 -3.29
CA SER A 105 -4.47 19.05 -3.99
C SER A 105 -3.96 19.42 -5.39
N GLU A 106 -4.62 20.36 -6.07
CA GLU A 106 -4.20 20.88 -7.37
C GLU A 106 -2.87 21.62 -7.27
N ASP A 107 -2.70 22.46 -6.24
CA ASP A 107 -1.42 23.14 -5.96
C ASP A 107 -0.29 22.15 -5.72
N LEU A 108 -0.55 21.08 -4.96
CA LEU A 108 0.43 20.03 -4.72
C LEU A 108 0.80 19.30 -6.01
N LYS A 109 -0.19 18.89 -6.82
CA LYS A 109 0.03 18.24 -8.12
C LYS A 109 0.87 19.12 -9.04
N LEU A 110 0.51 20.40 -9.15
CA LEU A 110 1.26 21.35 -9.93
C LEU A 110 2.71 21.45 -9.46
N LEU A 111 2.93 21.57 -8.15
CA LEU A 111 4.28 21.70 -7.59
C LEU A 111 5.11 20.44 -7.74
N LEU A 112 4.52 19.26 -7.71
CA LEU A 112 5.20 17.98 -8.03
C LEU A 112 5.65 17.95 -9.49
N ASN A 113 4.77 18.34 -10.43
CA ASN A 113 5.12 18.45 -11.85
C ASN A 113 6.28 19.44 -12.07
N VAL A 114 6.19 20.60 -11.43
CA VAL A 114 7.24 21.63 -11.47
C VAL A 114 8.55 21.12 -10.89
N SER A 115 8.50 20.42 -9.75
CA SER A 115 9.68 19.81 -9.13
C SER A 115 10.37 18.88 -10.10
N LEU A 116 9.60 17.98 -10.70
CA LEU A 116 10.11 16.97 -11.62
C LEU A 116 10.77 17.61 -12.85
N LEU A 117 10.09 18.56 -13.51
CA LEU A 117 10.65 19.27 -14.66
C LEU A 117 11.90 20.07 -14.28
N ASN A 118 11.89 20.73 -13.13
CA ASN A 118 13.03 21.53 -12.68
C ASN A 118 14.25 20.67 -12.35
N GLN A 119 14.06 19.51 -11.70
CA GLN A 119 15.12 18.53 -11.42
C GLN A 119 15.72 17.95 -12.73
N ASN A 120 14.94 17.89 -13.79
CA ASN A 120 15.38 17.44 -15.11
C ASN A 120 15.86 18.59 -16.01
N GLY A 121 16.23 19.74 -15.44
CA GLY A 121 16.97 20.81 -16.11
C GLY A 121 16.10 21.88 -16.76
N HIS A 122 14.78 21.81 -16.66
CA HIS A 122 13.91 22.89 -17.12
C HIS A 122 14.00 24.11 -16.21
N LYS A 123 14.20 25.29 -16.77
CA LYS A 123 14.24 26.53 -15.98
C LYS A 123 12.86 26.86 -15.42
N ILE A 124 12.76 27.24 -14.14
CA ILE A 124 11.51 27.56 -13.49
C ILE A 124 10.69 28.64 -14.23
N SER A 125 11.35 29.65 -14.81
CA SER A 125 10.65 30.68 -15.59
C SER A 125 9.98 30.13 -16.84
N ARG A 126 10.52 29.07 -17.47
CA ARG A 126 9.88 28.38 -18.59
C ARG A 126 8.74 27.50 -18.11
N ILE A 127 8.95 26.73 -17.03
CA ILE A 127 7.93 25.85 -16.47
C ILE A 127 6.69 26.67 -16.06
N ALA A 128 6.89 27.81 -15.39
CA ALA A 128 5.80 28.68 -14.95
C ALA A 128 5.02 29.35 -16.12
N ALA A 129 5.59 29.38 -17.32
CA ALA A 129 4.93 29.87 -18.53
C ALA A 129 4.24 28.76 -19.34
N MET A 130 4.43 27.47 -18.99
CA MET A 130 3.79 26.35 -19.67
C MET A 130 2.31 26.28 -19.34
N GLY A 131 1.47 26.02 -20.35
CA GLY A 131 0.10 25.58 -20.16
C GLY A 131 0.04 24.10 -19.73
N GLU A 132 -1.13 23.65 -19.31
CA GLU A 132 -1.35 22.28 -18.82
C GLU A 132 -0.95 21.21 -19.85
N SER A 133 -1.31 21.42 -21.13
CA SER A 133 -0.95 20.49 -22.22
C SER A 133 0.56 20.41 -22.45
N GLU A 134 1.24 21.57 -22.51
CA GLU A 134 2.70 21.64 -22.70
C GLU A 134 3.45 21.00 -21.54
N MET A 135 2.98 21.24 -20.32
CA MET A 135 3.54 20.60 -19.12
C MET A 135 3.37 19.08 -19.17
N GLY A 136 2.18 18.61 -19.57
CA GLY A 136 1.91 17.17 -19.74
C GLY A 136 2.81 16.51 -20.79
N GLU A 137 3.05 17.20 -21.92
CA GLU A 137 3.98 16.72 -22.96
C GLU A 137 5.43 16.67 -22.47
N ALA A 138 5.87 17.71 -21.76
CA ALA A 138 7.20 17.78 -21.19
C ALA A 138 7.42 16.66 -20.15
N LEU A 139 6.42 16.35 -19.34
CA LEU A 139 6.48 15.24 -18.37
C LEU A 139 6.56 13.87 -19.07
N ARG A 140 5.73 13.64 -20.09
CA ARG A 140 5.80 12.40 -20.88
C ARG A 140 7.16 12.20 -21.57
N ALA A 141 7.78 13.28 -22.03
CA ALA A 141 9.12 13.21 -22.61
C ALA A 141 10.19 12.79 -21.60
N LEU A 142 9.96 13.01 -20.30
CA LEU A 142 10.89 12.58 -19.24
C LEU A 142 10.83 11.07 -18.97
N GLU A 143 9.75 10.38 -19.31
CA GLU A 143 9.61 8.92 -19.10
C GLU A 143 10.74 8.10 -19.71
N THR A 144 11.43 8.64 -20.73
CA THR A 144 12.49 7.95 -21.48
C THR A 144 13.92 8.33 -21.05
N VAL A 145 14.11 9.33 -20.19
CA VAL A 145 15.43 9.98 -19.99
C VAL A 145 16.05 9.72 -18.62
N ALA A 146 15.34 9.09 -17.69
CA ALA A 146 15.72 9.19 -16.28
C ALA A 146 16.53 8.02 -15.74
N ASP A 147 17.75 8.34 -15.32
CA ASP A 147 18.66 7.48 -14.52
C ASP A 147 18.66 7.86 -13.02
N ARG A 148 17.63 8.57 -12.54
CA ARG A 148 17.54 9.08 -11.16
C ARG A 148 16.32 8.55 -10.43
N GLU A 149 16.55 7.92 -9.28
CA GLU A 149 15.48 7.36 -8.42
C GLU A 149 14.44 8.41 -8.01
N ASP A 150 14.87 9.66 -7.75
CA ASP A 150 13.96 10.78 -7.43
C ASP A 150 12.94 11.06 -8.55
N HIS A 151 13.35 10.86 -9.81
CA HIS A 151 12.47 11.01 -10.96
C HIS A 151 11.35 9.96 -10.96
N TRP A 152 11.71 8.68 -10.84
CA TRP A 152 10.76 7.57 -10.80
C TRP A 152 9.78 7.71 -9.63
N MET A 153 10.30 8.11 -8.46
CA MET A 153 9.51 8.38 -7.28
C MET A 153 8.50 9.52 -7.51
N GLY A 154 8.92 10.60 -8.17
CA GLY A 154 8.05 11.71 -8.54
C GLY A 154 6.91 11.28 -9.46
N MET A 155 7.22 10.48 -10.49
CA MET A 155 6.23 9.96 -11.44
C MET A 155 5.20 9.04 -10.76
N LEU A 156 5.63 8.16 -9.84
CA LEU A 156 4.71 7.32 -9.08
C LEU A 156 3.78 8.17 -8.17
N LYS A 157 4.29 9.24 -7.54
CA LYS A 157 3.45 10.16 -6.76
C LYS A 157 2.39 10.85 -7.62
N ILE A 158 2.78 11.30 -8.81
CA ILE A 158 1.86 11.92 -9.76
C ILE A 158 0.80 10.93 -10.20
N SER A 159 1.19 9.71 -10.55
CA SER A 159 0.28 8.63 -10.89
C SER A 159 -0.74 8.37 -9.77
N MET A 160 -0.28 8.26 -8.53
CA MET A 160 -1.12 8.06 -7.35
C MET A 160 -2.15 9.19 -7.19
N LEU A 161 -1.70 10.44 -7.21
CA LEU A 161 -2.57 11.61 -6.99
C LEU A 161 -3.60 11.82 -8.09
N ASN A 162 -3.30 11.36 -9.31
CA ASN A 162 -4.20 11.48 -10.47
C ASN A 162 -5.03 10.20 -10.72
N PHE A 163 -4.83 9.13 -9.95
CA PHE A 163 -5.38 7.81 -10.23
C PHE A 163 -5.03 7.32 -11.66
N ASP A 164 -3.82 7.66 -12.12
CA ASP A 164 -3.34 7.34 -13.47
C ASP A 164 -2.63 5.99 -13.49
N GLU A 165 -3.41 4.93 -13.75
CA GLU A 165 -2.90 3.56 -13.87
C GLU A 165 -1.92 3.40 -15.04
N GLN A 166 -2.16 4.09 -16.15
CA GLN A 166 -1.30 3.98 -17.33
C GLN A 166 0.09 4.51 -17.03
N LEU A 167 0.19 5.67 -16.38
CA LEU A 167 1.46 6.24 -15.92
C LEU A 167 2.16 5.32 -14.92
N PHE A 168 1.43 4.77 -13.92
CA PHE A 168 1.99 3.81 -12.97
C PHE A 168 2.62 2.61 -13.67
N ARG A 169 1.90 2.01 -14.63
CA ARG A 169 2.35 0.83 -15.37
C ARG A 169 3.53 1.14 -16.28
N SER A 170 3.52 2.29 -16.96
CA SER A 170 4.64 2.75 -17.81
C SER A 170 5.91 2.94 -17.00
N VAL A 171 5.85 3.71 -15.91
CA VAL A 171 6.98 3.95 -15.00
C VAL A 171 7.55 2.64 -14.47
N SER A 172 6.68 1.79 -13.94
CA SER A 172 7.09 0.50 -13.37
C SER A 172 7.75 -0.42 -14.40
N LYS A 173 7.19 -0.48 -15.61
CA LYS A 173 7.72 -1.30 -16.71
C LYS A 173 9.09 -0.81 -17.15
N THR A 174 9.23 0.50 -17.37
CA THR A 174 10.50 1.08 -17.84
C THR A 174 11.61 0.89 -16.79
N PHE A 175 11.31 1.09 -15.50
CA PHE A 175 12.27 0.82 -14.44
C PHE A 175 12.68 -0.67 -14.39
N GLU A 176 11.70 -1.57 -14.48
CA GLU A 176 11.93 -3.02 -14.48
C GLU A 176 12.79 -3.48 -15.67
N GLU A 177 12.55 -2.93 -16.86
CA GLU A 177 13.35 -3.23 -18.07
C GLU A 177 14.81 -2.76 -17.94
N GLN A 178 15.07 -1.70 -17.19
CA GLN A 178 16.43 -1.16 -16.96
C GLN A 178 17.17 -1.88 -15.82
N SER A 179 16.48 -2.23 -14.74
CA SER A 179 17.12 -2.65 -13.48
C SER A 179 16.69 -4.03 -12.98
N GLY A 180 15.62 -4.59 -13.55
CA GLY A 180 15.03 -5.84 -13.11
C GLY A 180 13.96 -5.67 -12.02
N PHE A 181 13.16 -6.72 -11.85
CA PHE A 181 12.00 -6.66 -10.94
C PHE A 181 12.41 -6.59 -9.46
N SER A 182 13.50 -7.25 -9.04
CA SER A 182 14.01 -7.17 -7.67
C SER A 182 14.42 -5.74 -7.30
N ASP A 183 15.10 -5.04 -8.20
CA ASP A 183 15.47 -3.65 -8.01
C ASP A 183 14.24 -2.72 -8.00
N LEU A 184 13.25 -2.99 -8.83
CA LEU A 184 11.96 -2.28 -8.80
C LEU A 184 11.32 -2.37 -7.40
N LEU A 185 11.34 -3.56 -6.78
CA LEU A 185 10.80 -3.76 -5.44
C LEU A 185 11.60 -3.00 -4.39
N MET A 186 12.92 -3.17 -4.37
CA MET A 186 13.77 -2.69 -3.27
C MET A 186 14.11 -1.21 -3.38
N ARG A 187 14.34 -0.71 -4.59
CA ARG A 187 14.80 0.66 -4.82
C ARG A 187 13.68 1.64 -5.13
N LEU A 188 12.53 1.14 -5.61
CA LEU A 188 11.42 2.02 -5.98
C LEU A 188 10.16 1.76 -5.13
N TYR A 189 9.61 0.55 -5.12
CA TYR A 189 8.33 0.29 -4.45
C TYR A 189 8.40 0.34 -2.93
N LEU A 190 9.41 -0.27 -2.31
CA LEU A 190 9.54 -0.26 -0.85
C LEU A 190 9.75 1.16 -0.30
N PRO A 191 10.65 2.01 -0.85
CA PRO A 191 10.74 3.42 -0.46
C PRO A 191 9.46 4.22 -0.76
N PHE A 192 8.78 3.94 -1.87
CA PHE A 192 7.52 4.60 -2.22
C PHE A 192 6.42 4.31 -1.19
N MET A 193 6.24 3.05 -0.79
CA MET A 193 5.29 2.69 0.27
C MET A 193 5.64 3.35 1.61
N GLY A 194 6.93 3.47 1.94
CA GLY A 194 7.38 4.22 3.12
C GLY A 194 6.97 5.70 3.08
N GLN A 195 7.13 6.36 1.93
CA GLN A 195 6.70 7.75 1.73
C GLN A 195 5.18 7.88 1.80
N ILE A 196 4.42 6.97 1.20
CA ILE A 196 2.95 6.94 1.30
C ILE A 196 2.50 6.89 2.77
N GLY A 197 3.12 6.06 3.59
CA GLY A 197 2.83 5.98 5.02
C GLY A 197 3.02 7.32 5.74
N MET A 198 4.07 8.07 5.42
CA MET A 198 4.29 9.42 5.95
C MET A 198 3.24 10.42 5.46
N LEU A 199 2.84 10.33 4.18
CA LEU A 199 1.82 11.18 3.59
C LEU A 199 0.44 10.94 4.23
N TRP A 200 0.16 9.72 4.59
CA TRP A 200 -1.07 9.34 5.29
C TRP A 200 -1.12 9.91 6.71
N LEU A 201 0.00 9.85 7.45
CA LEU A 201 0.11 10.40 8.81
C LEU A 201 -0.09 11.93 8.85
N THR A 202 0.23 12.63 7.78
CA THR A 202 0.03 14.09 7.66
C THR A 202 -1.33 14.46 7.05
N ASN A 203 -2.23 13.49 6.82
CA ASN A 203 -3.49 13.65 6.09
C ASN A 203 -3.33 14.26 4.69
N ALA A 204 -2.16 14.09 4.10
CA ALA A 204 -1.81 14.66 2.81
C ALA A 204 -2.31 13.83 1.62
N ILE A 205 -2.79 12.62 1.87
CA ILE A 205 -3.50 11.77 0.92
C ILE A 205 -4.70 11.11 1.62
N CYS A 206 -5.74 10.81 0.85
CA CYS A 206 -6.85 10.01 1.37
C CYS A 206 -6.58 8.50 1.15
N PRO A 207 -7.28 7.61 1.88
CA PRO A 207 -7.14 6.17 1.73
C PRO A 207 -7.27 5.67 0.28
N ALA A 208 -8.10 6.33 -0.54
CA ALA A 208 -8.28 5.94 -1.94
C ALA A 208 -6.99 6.05 -2.77
N HIS A 209 -6.14 7.05 -2.52
CA HIS A 209 -4.85 7.19 -3.19
C HIS A 209 -3.89 6.04 -2.82
N GLU A 210 -3.79 5.76 -1.52
CA GLU A 210 -2.97 4.65 -1.02
C GLU A 210 -3.48 3.30 -1.57
N HIS A 211 -4.78 3.02 -1.45
CA HIS A 211 -5.38 1.78 -1.94
C HIS A 211 -5.22 1.59 -3.45
N PHE A 212 -5.30 2.67 -4.22
CA PHE A 212 -5.10 2.62 -5.66
C PHE A 212 -3.71 2.07 -6.01
N VAL A 213 -2.65 2.67 -5.49
CA VAL A 213 -1.28 2.25 -5.83
C VAL A 213 -0.88 0.94 -5.15
N SER A 214 -1.31 0.70 -3.91
CA SER A 214 -1.02 -0.54 -3.20
C SER A 214 -1.63 -1.75 -3.91
N ASN A 215 -2.84 -1.62 -4.47
CA ASN A 215 -3.44 -2.68 -5.28
C ASN A 215 -2.74 -2.88 -6.62
N LEU A 216 -2.24 -1.82 -7.28
CA LEU A 216 -1.42 -1.97 -8.50
C LEU A 216 -0.10 -2.67 -8.22
N ILE A 217 0.57 -2.35 -7.12
CA ILE A 217 1.80 -3.05 -6.68
C ILE A 217 1.48 -4.52 -6.40
N ARG A 218 0.40 -4.82 -5.66
CA ARG A 218 -0.01 -6.18 -5.33
C ARG A 218 -0.31 -7.03 -6.56
N GLN A 219 -1.00 -6.47 -7.56
CA GLN A 219 -1.24 -7.17 -8.83
C GLN A 219 0.05 -7.57 -9.54
N ARG A 220 1.05 -6.66 -9.56
CA ARG A 220 2.35 -6.95 -10.18
C ARG A 220 3.13 -8.02 -9.41
N LEU A 221 3.10 -7.97 -8.07
CA LEU A 221 3.72 -8.96 -7.20
C LEU A 221 3.12 -10.35 -7.40
N PHE A 222 1.78 -10.47 -7.38
CA PHE A 222 1.12 -11.76 -7.61
C PHE A 222 1.47 -12.36 -8.97
N ARG A 223 1.45 -11.54 -10.01
CA ARG A 223 1.87 -11.98 -11.34
C ARG A 223 3.32 -12.47 -11.35
N ALA A 224 4.24 -11.67 -10.82
CA ALA A 224 5.65 -12.02 -10.79
C ALA A 224 5.93 -13.28 -9.95
N ILE A 225 5.22 -13.48 -8.83
CA ILE A 225 5.32 -14.67 -7.98
C ILE A 225 4.80 -15.91 -8.72
N ASP A 226 3.69 -15.80 -9.45
CA ASP A 226 3.10 -16.91 -10.21
C ASP A 226 3.99 -17.37 -11.39
N GLU A 227 4.73 -16.44 -11.99
CA GLU A 227 5.70 -16.72 -13.06
C GLU A 227 6.97 -17.43 -12.55
N LEU A 228 7.25 -17.44 -11.23
CA LEU A 228 8.40 -18.13 -10.67
C LEU A 228 8.20 -19.65 -10.63
N ARG A 229 9.28 -20.39 -10.87
CA ARG A 229 9.27 -21.87 -10.70
C ARG A 229 8.92 -22.23 -9.27
N THR A 230 8.11 -23.27 -9.11
CA THR A 230 7.85 -23.86 -7.81
C THR A 230 9.09 -24.62 -7.34
N VAL A 231 9.45 -24.45 -6.07
CA VAL A 231 10.50 -25.24 -5.43
C VAL A 231 9.91 -26.61 -5.07
N ASP A 232 10.63 -27.68 -5.40
CA ASP A 232 10.18 -29.06 -5.19
C ASP A 232 9.77 -29.30 -3.72
N ALA A 233 8.73 -30.12 -3.52
CA ALA A 233 8.28 -30.50 -2.18
C ALA A 233 9.33 -31.30 -1.41
N SER A 234 10.27 -31.98 -2.09
CA SER A 234 11.40 -32.70 -1.52
C SER A 234 12.59 -31.80 -1.14
N TYR A 235 12.46 -30.48 -1.28
CA TYR A 235 13.50 -29.52 -0.91
C TYR A 235 13.86 -29.67 0.57
N GLY A 236 15.10 -30.10 0.85
CA GLY A 236 15.62 -30.39 2.20
C GLY A 236 16.32 -29.20 2.87
N GLY A 237 16.28 -28.00 2.27
CA GLY A 237 16.90 -26.80 2.80
C GLY A 237 15.98 -26.00 3.74
N THR A 238 16.41 -24.78 4.02
CA THR A 238 15.64 -23.82 4.84
C THR A 238 14.30 -23.49 4.17
N VAL A 239 13.22 -23.55 4.94
CA VAL A 239 11.85 -23.17 4.52
C VAL A 239 11.43 -21.91 5.27
N PHE A 240 10.85 -20.97 4.57
CA PHE A 240 10.34 -19.75 5.17
C PHE A 240 8.81 -19.74 5.21
N ALA A 241 8.21 -19.49 6.37
CA ALA A 241 6.78 -19.20 6.53
C ALA A 241 6.58 -17.70 6.74
N LEU A 242 5.99 -17.05 5.76
CA LEU A 242 5.75 -15.61 5.77
C LEU A 242 4.35 -15.33 6.29
N PHE A 243 4.27 -14.66 7.42
CA PHE A 243 3.01 -14.41 8.12
C PHE A 243 2.94 -12.98 8.64
N LEU A 244 1.73 -12.52 8.91
CA LEU A 244 1.49 -11.32 9.71
C LEU A 244 0.71 -11.68 10.95
N PRO A 245 1.06 -11.10 12.11
CA PRO A 245 0.30 -11.29 13.35
C PRO A 245 -1.17 -10.93 13.20
N GLU A 246 -2.00 -11.42 14.11
CA GLU A 246 -3.39 -10.98 14.24
C GLU A 246 -3.45 -9.43 14.30
N ARG A 247 -4.34 -8.81 13.54
CA ARG A 247 -4.54 -7.36 13.38
C ARG A 247 -3.54 -6.64 12.46
N GLU A 248 -2.46 -7.27 12.00
CA GLU A 248 -1.62 -6.68 10.97
C GLU A 248 -2.15 -7.07 9.58
N ILE A 249 -2.38 -6.04 8.74
CA ILE A 249 -2.97 -6.21 7.41
C ILE A 249 -2.06 -5.74 6.27
N HIS A 250 -0.92 -5.11 6.59
CA HIS A 250 -0.02 -4.51 5.61
C HIS A 250 0.92 -5.54 4.98
N ASP A 251 0.41 -6.35 4.06
CA ASP A 251 1.08 -7.54 3.51
C ASP A 251 2.00 -7.28 2.30
N ILE A 252 2.01 -6.08 1.72
CA ILE A 252 2.79 -5.80 0.50
C ILE A 252 4.28 -6.01 0.72
N SER A 253 4.85 -5.51 1.81
CA SER A 253 6.27 -5.71 2.12
C SER A 253 6.59 -7.19 2.36
N LEU A 254 5.68 -7.93 2.96
CA LEU A 254 5.81 -9.37 3.14
C LEU A 254 5.75 -10.11 1.79
N LEU A 255 4.87 -9.71 0.86
CA LEU A 255 4.82 -10.23 -0.51
C LEU A 255 6.12 -9.95 -1.27
N MET A 256 6.74 -8.78 -1.07
CA MET A 256 8.05 -8.47 -1.66
C MET A 256 9.12 -9.45 -1.15
N VAL A 257 9.17 -9.69 0.15
CA VAL A 257 10.09 -10.69 0.74
C VAL A 257 9.83 -12.09 0.18
N HIS A 258 8.55 -12.48 0.04
CA HIS A 258 8.18 -13.76 -0.56
C HIS A 258 8.70 -13.91 -1.99
N TYR A 259 8.51 -12.90 -2.84
CA TYR A 259 9.06 -12.88 -4.20
C TYR A 259 10.58 -13.05 -4.19
N LEU A 260 11.28 -12.26 -3.37
CA LEU A 260 12.74 -12.22 -3.33
C LEU A 260 13.34 -13.56 -2.85
N LEU A 261 12.74 -14.20 -1.87
CA LEU A 261 13.14 -15.53 -1.42
C LEU A 261 12.93 -16.59 -2.52
N ARG A 262 11.75 -16.58 -3.16
CA ARG A 262 11.45 -17.52 -4.24
C ARG A 262 12.32 -17.32 -5.47
N SER A 263 12.57 -16.09 -5.87
CA SER A 263 13.47 -15.77 -7.00
C SER A 263 14.91 -16.16 -6.73
N SER A 264 15.30 -16.24 -5.45
CA SER A 264 16.61 -16.73 -5.00
C SER A 264 16.66 -18.26 -4.82
N GLY A 265 15.57 -18.98 -5.14
CA GLY A 265 15.53 -20.45 -5.09
C GLY A 265 15.13 -21.06 -3.74
N TYR A 266 14.74 -20.24 -2.77
CA TYR A 266 14.25 -20.74 -1.49
C TYR A 266 12.78 -21.17 -1.55
N ARG A 267 12.46 -22.19 -0.76
CA ARG A 267 11.06 -22.56 -0.53
C ARG A 267 10.45 -21.62 0.50
N SER A 268 9.37 -20.95 0.11
CA SER A 268 8.63 -20.07 1.02
C SER A 268 7.13 -20.28 0.91
N LEU A 269 6.47 -20.26 2.07
CA LEU A 269 5.04 -20.40 2.27
C LEU A 269 4.49 -19.02 2.60
N PHE A 270 3.66 -18.45 1.74
CA PHE A 270 2.99 -17.18 2.04
C PHE A 270 1.69 -17.46 2.77
N LEU A 271 1.66 -17.25 4.09
CA LEU A 271 0.48 -17.46 4.92
C LEU A 271 -0.40 -16.20 4.98
N GLY A 272 0.21 -15.02 4.79
CA GLY A 272 -0.51 -13.76 4.70
C GLY A 272 -0.90 -13.16 6.04
N GLN A 273 -2.06 -12.50 6.05
CA GLN A 273 -2.54 -11.66 7.14
C GLN A 273 -3.17 -12.48 8.28
N SER A 274 -3.08 -11.92 9.50
CA SER A 274 -3.84 -12.39 10.68
C SER A 274 -3.67 -13.88 11.00
N VAL A 275 -2.43 -14.37 11.00
CA VAL A 275 -2.10 -15.78 11.33
C VAL A 275 -1.86 -15.91 12.84
N PRO A 276 -2.61 -16.78 13.55
CA PRO A 276 -2.37 -17.10 14.95
C PRO A 276 -1.00 -17.76 15.15
N LEU A 277 -0.32 -17.45 16.27
CA LEU A 277 1.00 -18.03 16.55
C LEU A 277 0.93 -19.56 16.77
N GLU A 278 -0.17 -20.04 17.36
CA GLU A 278 -0.41 -21.49 17.55
C GLU A 278 -0.45 -22.26 16.23
N ASP A 279 -0.92 -21.64 15.14
CA ASP A 279 -0.94 -22.31 13.83
C ASP A 279 0.47 -22.45 13.25
N LEU A 280 1.36 -21.50 13.52
CA LEU A 280 2.77 -21.60 13.11
C LEU A 280 3.47 -22.75 13.82
N THR A 281 3.17 -23.00 15.11
CA THR A 281 3.78 -24.07 15.86
C THR A 281 3.40 -25.46 15.33
N GLN A 282 2.24 -25.60 14.70
CA GLN A 282 1.82 -26.85 14.04
C GLN A 282 2.64 -27.17 12.78
N LEU A 283 3.26 -26.16 12.15
CA LEU A 283 4.11 -26.37 10.97
C LEU A 283 5.48 -26.95 11.32
N ASP A 284 5.96 -26.83 12.56
CA ASP A 284 7.27 -27.29 13.01
C ASP A 284 7.49 -28.79 12.72
N ALA A 285 6.46 -29.62 12.94
CA ALA A 285 6.51 -31.03 12.67
C ALA A 285 6.63 -31.41 11.17
N GLN A 286 6.20 -30.51 10.28
CA GLN A 286 6.21 -30.71 8.84
C GLN A 286 7.47 -30.17 8.17
N PHE A 287 8.12 -29.18 8.79
CA PHE A 287 9.27 -28.47 8.24
C PHE A 287 10.39 -28.34 9.28
N PRO A 288 11.34 -29.28 9.33
CA PRO A 288 12.36 -29.33 10.40
C PRO A 288 13.28 -28.12 10.49
N ASN A 289 13.38 -27.31 9.41
CA ASN A 289 14.19 -26.08 9.37
C ASN A 289 13.31 -24.91 8.91
N LEU A 290 12.29 -24.62 9.73
CA LEU A 290 11.31 -23.58 9.43
C LEU A 290 11.66 -22.26 10.09
N HIS A 291 11.75 -21.22 9.28
CA HIS A 291 11.95 -19.84 9.70
C HIS A 291 10.68 -19.04 9.45
N CYS A 292 10.07 -18.52 10.51
CA CYS A 292 8.88 -17.68 10.48
C CYS A 292 9.29 -16.21 10.27
N VAL A 293 8.79 -15.59 9.22
CA VAL A 293 9.16 -14.21 8.82
C VAL A 293 7.96 -13.30 8.85
N ALA A 294 8.07 -12.16 9.55
CA ALA A 294 7.03 -11.13 9.57
C ALA A 294 7.61 -9.74 9.26
N TYR A 295 6.88 -8.98 8.45
CA TYR A 295 7.19 -7.58 8.16
C TYR A 295 6.01 -6.72 8.61
N CYS A 296 6.16 -6.07 9.78
CA CYS A 296 5.04 -5.41 10.46
C CYS A 296 5.11 -3.88 10.35
N THR A 297 3.99 -3.27 10.05
CA THR A 297 3.87 -1.82 9.83
C THR A 297 3.18 -1.12 10.99
N THR A 298 2.12 -1.71 11.56
CA THR A 298 1.27 -1.08 12.56
C THR A 298 1.06 -1.92 13.81
N TYR A 299 1.23 -3.23 13.75
CA TYR A 299 1.02 -4.13 14.86
C TYR A 299 2.22 -5.07 15.05
N PRO A 300 2.61 -5.39 16.31
CA PRO A 300 2.07 -4.89 17.58
C PRO A 300 2.29 -3.37 17.76
N ALA A 301 1.47 -2.71 18.61
CA ALA A 301 1.73 -1.31 18.96
C ALA A 301 3.09 -1.18 19.67
N GLU A 302 3.74 -0.01 19.58
CA GLU A 302 5.10 0.20 20.13
C GLU A 302 5.23 -0.23 21.60
N ASN A 303 4.23 0.05 22.43
CA ASN A 303 4.18 -0.36 23.84
C ASN A 303 3.78 -1.83 24.07
N GLY A 304 3.49 -2.58 23.02
CA GLY A 304 3.09 -4.00 23.06
C GLY A 304 4.12 -4.97 22.47
N VAL A 305 5.27 -4.47 22.01
CA VAL A 305 6.31 -5.28 21.36
C VAL A 305 6.89 -6.31 22.31
N GLU A 306 7.21 -5.94 23.56
CA GLU A 306 7.75 -6.83 24.58
C GLU A 306 6.74 -7.95 24.93
N ASP A 307 5.48 -7.59 25.15
CA ASP A 307 4.41 -8.57 25.42
C ASP A 307 4.23 -9.54 24.25
N TYR A 308 4.32 -9.04 23.02
CA TYR A 308 4.24 -9.87 21.85
C TYR A 308 5.41 -10.87 21.77
N PHE A 309 6.64 -10.45 22.04
CA PHE A 309 7.79 -11.36 22.08
C PHE A 309 7.72 -12.38 23.20
N ASN A 310 7.24 -11.99 24.39
CA ASN A 310 6.97 -12.91 25.48
C ASN A 310 5.94 -13.98 25.08
N ARG A 311 4.92 -13.58 24.31
CA ARG A 311 3.95 -14.52 23.73
C ARG A 311 4.61 -15.46 22.72
N VAL A 312 5.40 -14.93 21.77
CA VAL A 312 6.13 -15.74 20.79
C VAL A 312 7.03 -16.76 21.49
N ALA A 313 7.85 -16.33 22.45
CA ALA A 313 8.77 -17.18 23.18
C ALA A 313 8.04 -18.30 23.96
N ARG A 314 6.91 -17.98 24.59
CA ARG A 314 6.10 -18.93 25.34
C ARG A 314 5.46 -19.97 24.44
N GLU A 315 4.81 -19.54 23.36
CA GLU A 315 4.07 -20.43 22.45
C GLU A 315 5.00 -21.29 21.60
N SER A 316 6.20 -20.81 21.27
CA SER A 316 7.21 -21.58 20.53
C SER A 316 8.22 -22.33 21.40
N SER A 317 8.04 -22.38 22.74
CA SER A 317 9.02 -22.97 23.67
C SER A 317 9.37 -24.42 23.38
N ASN A 318 8.42 -25.21 22.89
CA ASN A 318 8.58 -26.64 22.56
C ASN A 318 8.79 -26.91 21.06
N THR A 319 9.21 -25.92 20.28
CA THR A 319 9.44 -26.01 18.84
C THR A 319 10.88 -25.69 18.50
N SER A 320 11.29 -26.00 17.27
CA SER A 320 12.56 -25.58 16.68
C SER A 320 12.49 -24.30 15.87
N LEU A 321 11.35 -23.62 15.87
CA LEU A 321 11.09 -22.44 15.05
C LEU A 321 12.03 -21.27 15.34
N HIS A 322 12.45 -20.62 14.27
CA HIS A 322 13.14 -19.34 14.29
C HIS A 322 12.22 -18.22 13.78
N PHE A 323 12.26 -17.07 14.43
CA PHE A 323 11.42 -15.94 14.07
C PHE A 323 12.27 -14.75 13.63
N HIS A 324 11.87 -14.13 12.52
CA HIS A 324 12.53 -12.97 11.93
C HIS A 324 11.51 -11.85 11.76
N PHE A 325 11.70 -10.76 12.49
CA PHE A 325 10.81 -9.62 12.48
C PHE A 325 11.48 -8.40 11.86
N SER A 326 10.77 -7.67 11.03
CA SER A 326 11.19 -6.37 10.48
C SER A 326 10.00 -5.45 10.25
N GLY A 327 10.27 -4.27 9.75
CA GLY A 327 9.29 -3.23 9.51
C GLY A 327 9.32 -2.17 10.60
N ARG A 328 8.48 -1.15 10.43
CA ARG A 328 8.50 0.05 11.26
C ARG A 328 8.37 -0.24 12.76
N VAL A 329 7.54 -1.20 13.12
CA VAL A 329 7.27 -1.58 14.52
C VAL A 329 8.51 -2.12 15.24
N PHE A 330 9.37 -2.83 14.52
CA PHE A 330 10.56 -3.48 15.08
C PHE A 330 11.86 -2.73 14.80
N SER A 331 11.79 -1.52 14.23
CA SER A 331 12.96 -0.68 13.97
C SER A 331 13.58 -0.20 15.29
N GLY A 332 14.87 -0.51 15.49
CA GLY A 332 15.59 -0.15 16.72
C GLY A 332 15.30 -1.06 17.93
N VAL A 333 14.62 -2.18 17.73
CA VAL A 333 14.38 -3.19 18.77
C VAL A 333 15.51 -4.20 18.78
N ASP A 334 16.06 -4.49 19.95
CA ASP A 334 17.10 -5.50 20.13
C ASP A 334 16.53 -6.93 19.97
N ASN A 335 17.39 -7.87 19.62
CA ASN A 335 17.01 -9.29 19.52
C ASN A 335 16.65 -9.87 20.90
N PRO A 336 15.41 -10.34 21.10
CA PRO A 336 14.99 -10.85 22.40
C PRO A 336 15.65 -12.18 22.78
N SER A 337 16.06 -12.99 21.80
CA SER A 337 16.73 -14.28 22.00
C SER A 337 17.46 -14.73 20.74
N GLU A 338 18.22 -15.83 20.82
CA GLU A 338 18.89 -16.43 19.65
C GLU A 338 17.90 -16.92 18.57
N ARG A 339 16.65 -17.23 18.94
CA ARG A 339 15.62 -17.71 18.02
C ARG A 339 14.65 -16.61 17.54
N ILE A 340 14.76 -15.39 18.09
CA ILE A 340 13.92 -14.25 17.72
C ILE A 340 14.84 -13.09 17.34
N ALA A 341 14.92 -12.81 16.05
CA ALA A 341 15.76 -11.77 15.49
C ALA A 341 14.91 -10.61 14.95
N CYS A 342 15.35 -9.37 15.21
CA CYS A 342 14.76 -8.14 14.73
C CYS A 342 15.73 -7.43 13.78
N TYR A 343 15.17 -6.86 12.70
CA TYR A 343 15.95 -6.18 11.66
C TYR A 343 15.41 -4.77 11.47
N GLY A 344 16.29 -3.80 11.41
CA GLY A 344 15.93 -2.38 11.33
C GLY A 344 15.21 -1.99 10.04
N ASP A 345 15.42 -2.76 8.95
CA ASP A 345 14.84 -2.49 7.64
C ASP A 345 14.71 -3.78 6.80
N GLY A 346 14.04 -3.67 5.66
CA GLY A 346 13.81 -4.81 4.76
C GLY A 346 15.07 -5.33 4.08
N GLN A 347 16.08 -4.48 3.86
CA GLN A 347 17.34 -4.90 3.25
C GLN A 347 18.16 -5.76 4.21
N SER A 348 18.24 -5.34 5.48
CA SER A 348 18.91 -6.09 6.56
C SER A 348 18.25 -7.45 6.79
N LEU A 349 16.90 -7.47 6.83
CA LEU A 349 16.12 -8.70 6.90
C LEU A 349 16.48 -9.64 5.73
N LEU A 350 16.35 -9.17 4.49
CA LEU A 350 16.57 -9.99 3.31
C LEU A 350 18.00 -10.52 3.27
N THR A 351 18.99 -9.69 3.57
CA THR A 351 20.40 -10.10 3.62
C THR A 351 20.62 -11.22 4.64
N ALA A 352 19.99 -11.13 5.81
CA ALA A 352 20.08 -12.19 6.82
C ALA A 352 19.42 -13.50 6.36
N LEU A 353 18.21 -13.41 5.77
CA LEU A 353 17.48 -14.60 5.30
C LEU A 353 18.18 -15.32 4.15
N LEU A 354 18.84 -14.60 3.24
CA LEU A 354 19.58 -15.19 2.11
C LEU A 354 20.92 -15.81 2.50
N ASN A 355 21.38 -15.62 3.74
CA ASN A 355 22.59 -16.24 4.28
C ASN A 355 22.33 -17.43 5.20
N LEU A 356 21.05 -17.85 5.35
CA LEU A 356 20.64 -19.06 6.06
C LEU A 356 20.71 -20.29 5.15
#